data_9d83616122c0ba063a4e16ccfd1ed6d8
#
_entry.id   9d83616122c0ba063a4e16ccfd1ed6d8
#
_cell.length_a   1.000
_cell.length_b   1.000
_cell.length_c   1.000
_cell.angle_alpha   90.00
_cell.angle_beta   90.00
_cell.angle_gamma   90.00
#
_symmetry.space_group_name_H-M   'P 1'
#
loop_
_entity.id
_entity.type
_entity.pdbx_description
1 polymer ?
#
loop_
_entity_poly.entity_id
_entity_poly.type
_entity_poly.pdbx_seq_one_letter_code
_entity_poly.pdbx_strand_id
1 'polypeptide(L)'
;MRSLPRPAHVPGTAYQEKEVTMAVLNFIIDNILINAAVILGLVALLGLILQRKSVSECISGTFKTMMGFMILSSGSSVIVGALEPFSTWFSAGLGIQGSVASIEAVLAVAMQNDTIGRDIAFVYAGIFVVNLLIARFTKWKFVFLNGEAPIYMAMASILFGVGLCGFGHVPAVLIGAVLGGICCVLFPALAQPIVRKITGSDDIALGHFCTLGYLLSAGVSKLTGDVSKSTEDAKFPAKLSFLQDTYTLP
;
A
#
# COMPACT_ATOMS: atom_id res chain seq x y z
N MET A 1 10.62 3.77 73.15
CA MET A 1 9.77 3.52 71.98
C MET A 1 10.48 4.03 70.74
N ARG A 2 11.12 3.15 69.97
CA ARG A 2 11.74 3.53 68.67
C ARG A 2 10.70 3.35 67.58
N SER A 3 10.38 4.43 66.90
CA SER A 3 9.48 4.44 65.74
C SER A 3 10.07 3.64 64.56
N LEU A 4 9.40 2.66 64.09
CA LEU A 4 9.72 1.88 62.84
C LEU A 4 9.67 2.80 61.62
N PRO A 5 10.62 2.72 60.70
CA PRO A 5 10.56 3.49 59.46
C PRO A 5 9.41 2.99 58.58
N ARG A 6 8.67 3.94 58.00
CA ARG A 6 7.64 3.64 56.98
C ARG A 6 8.27 2.97 55.75
N PRO A 7 7.61 1.98 55.17
CA PRO A 7 8.11 1.36 53.94
C PRO A 7 8.13 2.42 52.82
N ALA A 8 9.23 2.49 52.11
CA ALA A 8 9.41 3.36 50.97
C ALA A 8 8.37 3.01 49.89
N HIS A 9 7.72 4.05 49.40
CA HIS A 9 6.77 3.97 48.30
C HIS A 9 7.53 3.46 47.06
N VAL A 10 7.23 2.24 46.60
CA VAL A 10 7.82 1.64 45.40
C VAL A 10 7.13 2.26 44.19
N PRO A 11 7.81 3.05 43.36
CA PRO A 11 7.23 3.55 42.11
C PRO A 11 7.40 2.49 41.04
N GLY A 12 6.68 1.36 41.18
CA GLY A 12 6.86 0.21 40.31
C GLY A 12 5.75 -0.05 39.29
N THR A 13 4.52 0.31 39.63
CA THR A 13 3.37 -0.14 38.81
C THR A 13 3.15 0.71 37.56
N ALA A 14 3.24 2.02 37.63
CA ALA A 14 3.02 2.89 36.49
C ALA A 14 4.15 2.83 35.43
N TYR A 15 5.37 2.51 35.85
CA TYR A 15 6.51 2.33 34.92
C TYR A 15 6.40 0.98 34.21
N GLN A 16 6.09 -0.09 34.93
CA GLN A 16 5.85 -1.41 34.35
C GLN A 16 4.63 -1.43 33.41
N GLU A 17 3.55 -0.75 33.75
CA GLU A 17 2.39 -0.63 32.84
C GLU A 17 2.74 0.08 31.56
N LYS A 18 3.58 1.13 31.59
CA LYS A 18 4.05 1.83 30.38
C LYS A 18 4.97 0.93 29.55
N GLU A 19 5.89 0.20 30.14
CA GLU A 19 6.76 -0.74 29.42
C GLU A 19 5.96 -1.85 28.75
N VAL A 20 5.00 -2.46 29.44
CA VAL A 20 4.13 -3.49 28.89
C VAL A 20 3.26 -2.92 27.76
N THR A 21 2.70 -1.73 27.93
CA THR A 21 1.90 -1.06 26.89
C THR A 21 2.74 -0.75 25.65
N MET A 22 3.97 -0.26 25.83
CA MET A 22 4.89 0.00 24.73
C MET A 22 5.35 -1.28 24.04
N ALA A 23 5.61 -2.35 24.79
CA ALA A 23 5.97 -3.65 24.22
C ALA A 23 4.82 -4.24 23.39
N VAL A 24 3.59 -4.16 23.88
CA VAL A 24 2.40 -4.60 23.14
C VAL A 24 2.18 -3.73 21.89
N LEU A 25 2.34 -2.41 22.02
CA LEU A 25 2.19 -1.50 20.88
C LEU A 25 3.23 -1.78 19.79
N ASN A 26 4.49 -1.96 20.19
CA ASN A 26 5.56 -2.31 19.26
C ASN A 26 5.31 -3.67 18.61
N PHE A 27 4.88 -4.68 19.39
CA PHE A 27 4.51 -5.97 18.81
C PHE A 27 3.41 -5.86 17.74
N ILE A 28 2.37 -5.04 18.00
CA ILE A 28 1.29 -4.80 17.03
C ILE A 28 1.83 -4.08 15.80
N ILE A 29 2.67 -3.08 15.97
CA ILE A 29 3.30 -2.36 14.87
C ILE A 29 4.14 -3.32 14.02
N ASP A 30 5.08 -4.02 14.65
CA ASP A 30 6.11 -4.81 13.97
C ASP A 30 5.54 -6.09 13.30
N ASN A 31 4.47 -6.66 13.86
CA ASN A 31 3.95 -7.94 13.37
C ASN A 31 2.62 -7.83 12.63
N ILE A 32 1.86 -6.76 12.85
CA ILE A 32 0.52 -6.59 12.28
C ILE A 32 0.51 -5.44 11.28
N LEU A 33 0.86 -4.23 11.73
CA LEU A 33 0.72 -3.02 10.89
C LEU A 33 1.78 -2.90 9.78
N ILE A 34 2.93 -3.54 9.91
CA ILE A 34 3.96 -3.57 8.86
C ILE A 34 3.64 -4.62 7.79
N ASN A 35 2.93 -5.68 8.14
CA ASN A 35 2.65 -6.77 7.22
C ASN A 35 1.39 -6.45 6.39
N ALA A 36 1.60 -6.08 5.12
CA ALA A 36 0.51 -5.74 4.20
C ALA A 36 -0.50 -6.89 4.02
N ALA A 37 -0.04 -8.17 4.03
CA ALA A 37 -0.93 -9.32 3.94
C ALA A 37 -1.85 -9.41 5.15
N VAL A 38 -1.32 -9.15 6.36
CA VAL A 38 -2.11 -9.18 7.60
C VAL A 38 -3.14 -8.06 7.61
N ILE A 39 -2.75 -6.83 7.22
CA ILE A 39 -3.69 -5.71 7.13
C ILE A 39 -4.81 -5.99 6.13
N LEU A 40 -4.48 -6.51 4.93
CA LEU A 40 -5.50 -6.90 3.96
C LEU A 40 -6.44 -7.98 4.50
N GLY A 41 -5.88 -8.95 5.22
CA GLY A 41 -6.67 -9.97 5.90
C GLY A 41 -7.63 -9.37 6.93
N LEU A 42 -7.16 -8.43 7.76
CA LEU A 42 -7.99 -7.76 8.77
C LEU A 42 -9.09 -6.88 8.13
N VAL A 43 -8.79 -6.19 7.04
CA VAL A 43 -9.79 -5.43 6.29
C VAL A 43 -10.84 -6.36 5.68
N ALA A 44 -10.41 -7.49 5.10
CA ALA A 44 -11.33 -8.50 4.59
C ALA A 44 -12.20 -9.10 5.70
N LEU A 45 -11.61 -9.41 6.85
CA LEU A 45 -12.34 -9.90 8.03
C LEU A 45 -13.41 -8.91 8.47
N LEU A 46 -13.04 -7.63 8.61
CA LEU A 46 -14.00 -6.57 8.96
C LEU A 46 -15.13 -6.48 7.94
N GLY A 47 -14.82 -6.53 6.64
CA GLY A 47 -15.81 -6.50 5.57
C GLY A 47 -16.76 -7.70 5.64
N LEU A 48 -16.25 -8.90 5.91
CA LEU A 48 -17.07 -10.12 6.04
C LEU A 48 -17.96 -10.09 7.28
N ILE A 49 -17.47 -9.59 8.40
CA ILE A 49 -18.26 -9.39 9.63
C ILE A 49 -19.40 -8.38 9.38
N LEU A 50 -19.10 -7.25 8.74
CA LEU A 50 -20.12 -6.24 8.40
C LEU A 50 -21.19 -6.78 7.44
N GLN A 51 -20.83 -7.72 6.57
CA GLN A 51 -21.74 -8.46 5.70
C GLN A 51 -22.51 -9.58 6.43
N ARG A 52 -22.27 -9.77 7.73
CA ARG A 52 -22.89 -10.82 8.57
C ARG A 52 -22.65 -12.25 8.04
N LYS A 53 -21.46 -12.49 7.49
CA LYS A 53 -21.07 -13.83 7.06
C LYS A 53 -20.86 -14.76 8.25
N SER A 54 -20.96 -16.06 8.01
CA SER A 54 -20.70 -17.06 9.06
C SER A 54 -19.24 -17.00 9.52
N VAL A 55 -18.97 -17.47 10.75
CA VAL A 55 -17.61 -17.50 11.31
C VAL A 55 -16.64 -18.26 10.40
N SER A 56 -17.08 -19.38 9.83
CA SER A 56 -16.28 -20.17 8.89
C SER A 56 -15.92 -19.39 7.63
N GLU A 57 -16.88 -18.66 7.06
CA GLU A 57 -16.63 -17.78 5.89
C GLU A 57 -15.70 -16.63 6.24
N CYS A 58 -15.84 -16.04 7.42
CA CYS A 58 -14.95 -14.97 7.89
C CYS A 58 -13.51 -15.48 8.00
N ILE A 59 -13.29 -16.59 8.65
CA ILE A 59 -11.95 -17.18 8.80
C ILE A 59 -11.38 -17.57 7.43
N SER A 60 -12.12 -18.33 6.65
CA SER A 60 -11.68 -18.80 5.33
C SER A 60 -11.40 -17.64 4.37
N GLY A 61 -12.27 -16.63 4.33
CA GLY A 61 -12.11 -15.46 3.48
C GLY A 61 -10.88 -14.62 3.87
N THR A 62 -10.65 -14.43 5.17
CA THR A 62 -9.48 -13.72 5.69
C THR A 62 -8.19 -14.42 5.26
N PHE A 63 -8.07 -15.72 5.51
CA PHE A 63 -6.87 -16.48 5.12
C PHE A 63 -6.67 -16.51 3.61
N LYS A 64 -7.73 -16.71 2.83
CA LYS A 64 -7.65 -16.66 1.36
C LYS A 64 -7.15 -15.31 0.85
N THR A 65 -7.59 -14.22 1.44
CA THR A 65 -7.12 -12.87 1.09
C THR A 65 -5.64 -12.69 1.41
N MET A 66 -5.20 -13.11 2.60
CA MET A 66 -3.79 -13.06 2.99
C MET A 66 -2.90 -13.89 2.05
N MET A 67 -3.30 -15.15 1.81
CA MET A 67 -2.57 -16.07 0.93
C MET A 67 -2.52 -15.57 -0.51
N GLY A 68 -3.64 -15.07 -1.04
CA GLY A 68 -3.70 -14.49 -2.38
C GLY A 68 -2.75 -13.32 -2.55
N PHE A 69 -2.70 -12.41 -1.57
CA PHE A 69 -1.74 -11.31 -1.58
C PHE A 69 -0.27 -11.79 -1.50
N MET A 70 0.03 -12.78 -0.66
CA MET A 70 1.37 -13.34 -0.57
C MET A 70 1.83 -14.00 -1.87
N ILE A 71 0.93 -14.72 -2.55
CA ILE A 71 1.22 -15.34 -3.86
C ILE A 71 1.47 -14.25 -4.90
N LEU A 72 0.65 -13.21 -4.95
CA LEU A 72 0.82 -12.07 -5.85
C LEU A 72 2.16 -11.36 -5.60
N SER A 73 2.50 -11.08 -4.35
CA SER A 73 3.76 -10.44 -3.97
C SER A 73 4.97 -11.29 -4.33
N SER A 74 4.89 -12.61 -4.12
CA SER A 74 5.95 -13.55 -4.49
C SER A 74 6.15 -13.59 -6.00
N GLY A 75 5.07 -13.62 -6.77
CA GLY A 75 5.12 -13.55 -8.24
C GLY A 75 5.75 -12.25 -8.73
N SER A 76 5.38 -11.12 -8.15
CA SER A 76 5.98 -9.81 -8.45
C SER A 76 7.48 -9.80 -8.15
N SER A 77 7.90 -10.37 -7.02
CA SER A 77 9.32 -10.44 -6.64
C SER A 77 10.15 -11.28 -7.62
N VAL A 78 9.57 -12.37 -8.15
CA VAL A 78 10.23 -13.18 -9.18
C VAL A 78 10.44 -12.38 -10.47
N ILE A 79 9.43 -11.60 -10.89
CA ILE A 79 9.52 -10.75 -12.08
C ILE A 79 10.59 -9.67 -11.88
N VAL A 80 10.58 -8.98 -10.74
CA VAL A 80 11.58 -7.96 -10.41
C VAL A 80 12.99 -8.55 -10.41
N GLY A 81 13.17 -9.72 -9.77
CA GLY A 81 14.46 -10.43 -9.75
C GLY A 81 14.95 -10.84 -11.14
N ALA A 82 14.05 -11.21 -12.05
CA ALA A 82 14.38 -11.51 -13.43
C ALA A 82 14.80 -10.28 -14.25
N LEU A 83 14.30 -9.08 -13.87
CA LEU A 83 14.64 -7.80 -14.52
C LEU A 83 15.94 -7.18 -14.00
N GLU A 84 16.44 -7.60 -12.85
CA GLU A 84 17.66 -7.03 -12.24
C GLU A 84 18.92 -7.19 -13.12
N PRO A 85 19.22 -8.35 -13.74
CA PRO A 85 20.32 -8.48 -14.68
C PRO A 85 20.20 -7.54 -15.89
N PHE A 86 18.96 -7.35 -16.40
CA PHE A 86 18.71 -6.44 -17.50
C PHE A 86 19.03 -4.99 -17.11
N SER A 87 18.63 -4.54 -15.92
CA SER A 87 18.96 -3.22 -15.41
C SER A 87 20.47 -3.01 -15.30
N THR A 88 21.21 -4.02 -14.86
CA THR A 88 22.67 -3.99 -14.76
C THR A 88 23.32 -3.87 -16.14
N TRP A 89 22.89 -4.67 -17.12
CA TRP A 89 23.42 -4.62 -18.49
C TRP A 89 23.08 -3.31 -19.20
N PHE A 90 21.89 -2.79 -18.97
CA PHE A 90 21.45 -1.52 -19.53
C PHE A 90 22.27 -0.36 -18.99
N SER A 91 22.52 -0.33 -17.68
CA SER A 91 23.37 0.67 -17.05
C SER A 91 24.81 0.61 -17.52
N ALA A 92 25.37 -0.60 -17.67
CA ALA A 92 26.72 -0.80 -18.18
C ALA A 92 26.84 -0.40 -19.66
N GLY A 93 25.85 -0.74 -20.48
CA GLY A 93 25.85 -0.44 -21.92
C GLY A 93 25.69 1.03 -22.25
N LEU A 94 24.98 1.80 -21.42
CA LEU A 94 24.77 3.24 -21.59
C LEU A 94 25.78 4.10 -20.82
N GLY A 95 26.67 3.49 -20.03
CA GLY A 95 27.61 4.23 -19.18
C GLY A 95 26.93 5.05 -18.08
N ILE A 96 25.70 4.71 -17.71
CA ILE A 96 24.96 5.40 -16.67
C ILE A 96 25.43 4.87 -15.32
N GLN A 97 26.03 5.74 -14.51
CA GLN A 97 26.34 5.44 -13.11
C GLN A 97 25.21 5.97 -12.23
N GLY A 98 24.49 5.09 -11.57
CA GLY A 98 23.45 5.44 -10.63
C GLY A 98 23.13 4.26 -9.73
N SER A 99 22.77 4.56 -8.47
CA SER A 99 22.17 3.57 -7.59
C SER A 99 20.67 3.57 -7.83
N VAL A 100 20.14 2.47 -8.34
CA VAL A 100 18.69 2.24 -8.38
C VAL A 100 18.32 1.56 -7.08
N ALA A 101 17.99 2.35 -6.07
CA ALA A 101 17.38 1.80 -4.87
C ALA A 101 15.93 1.43 -5.20
N SER A 102 15.53 0.18 -4.93
CA SER A 102 14.12 -0.17 -4.99
C SER A 102 13.36 0.53 -3.85
N ILE A 103 12.08 0.82 -4.06
CA ILE A 103 11.25 1.47 -3.04
C ILE A 103 11.12 0.59 -1.79
N GLU A 104 11.16 -0.73 -1.97
CA GLU A 104 11.16 -1.73 -0.89
C GLU A 104 12.43 -1.63 -0.03
N ALA A 105 13.58 -1.44 -0.66
CA ALA A 105 14.85 -1.27 0.06
C ALA A 105 14.84 0.03 0.88
N VAL A 106 14.30 1.12 0.32
CA VAL A 106 14.14 2.39 1.05
C VAL A 106 13.20 2.20 2.24
N LEU A 107 12.08 1.51 2.05
CA LEU A 107 11.15 1.19 3.13
C LEU A 107 11.82 0.35 4.20
N ALA A 108 12.55 -0.71 3.82
CA ALA A 108 13.24 -1.58 4.77
C ALA A 108 14.24 -0.80 5.63
N VAL A 109 15.00 0.12 5.03
CA VAL A 109 15.94 0.99 5.77
C VAL A 109 15.20 1.97 6.67
N ALA A 110 14.12 2.59 6.18
CA ALA A 110 13.32 3.52 6.97
C ALA A 110 12.69 2.83 8.20
N MET A 111 12.26 1.58 8.04
CA MET A 111 11.66 0.78 9.12
C MET A 111 12.67 0.33 10.19
N GLN A 112 13.98 0.36 9.91
CA GLN A 112 15.01 0.07 10.92
C GLN A 112 15.19 1.21 11.94
N ASN A 113 14.67 2.39 11.63
CA ASN A 113 14.65 3.51 12.59
C ASN A 113 13.34 3.48 13.37
N ASP A 114 13.43 3.23 14.68
CA ASP A 114 12.25 3.04 15.56
C ASP A 114 11.24 4.19 15.49
N THR A 115 11.73 5.43 15.39
CA THR A 115 10.85 6.60 15.33
C THR A 115 10.19 6.74 13.96
N ILE A 116 10.97 6.63 12.89
CA ILE A 116 10.49 6.74 11.51
C ILE A 116 9.57 5.57 11.19
N GLY A 117 9.93 4.34 11.54
CA GLY A 117 9.12 3.15 11.32
C GLY A 117 7.77 3.23 12.02
N ARG A 118 7.76 3.66 13.29
CA ARG A 118 6.53 3.89 14.04
C ARG A 118 5.64 4.96 13.39
N ASP A 119 6.21 6.06 12.95
CA ASP A 119 5.47 7.14 12.30
C ASP A 119 4.89 6.69 10.97
N ILE A 120 5.64 5.91 10.17
CA ILE A 120 5.15 5.26 8.95
C ILE A 120 3.95 4.36 9.26
N ALA A 121 4.02 3.54 10.32
CA ALA A 121 2.93 2.66 10.72
C ALA A 121 1.67 3.44 11.12
N PHE A 122 1.83 4.56 11.84
CA PHE A 122 0.69 5.41 12.19
C PHE A 122 0.06 6.10 10.97
N VAL A 123 0.88 6.60 10.03
CA VAL A 123 0.35 7.15 8.76
C VAL A 123 -0.39 6.06 7.99
N TYR A 124 0.18 4.88 7.88
CA TYR A 124 -0.41 3.73 7.18
C TYR A 124 -1.79 3.38 7.74
N ALA A 125 -1.90 3.20 9.05
CA ALA A 125 -3.17 2.96 9.71
C ALA A 125 -4.15 4.14 9.52
N GLY A 126 -3.66 5.37 9.63
CA GLY A 126 -4.43 6.60 9.44
C GLY A 126 -5.00 6.73 8.03
N ILE A 127 -4.24 6.35 7.00
CA ILE A 127 -4.70 6.32 5.60
C ILE A 127 -5.97 5.47 5.45
N PHE A 128 -5.98 4.25 6.02
CA PHE A 128 -7.17 3.39 5.97
C PHE A 128 -8.35 3.99 6.72
N VAL A 129 -8.11 4.54 7.92
CA VAL A 129 -9.17 5.19 8.70
C VAL A 129 -9.78 6.34 7.90
N VAL A 130 -8.98 7.24 7.35
CA VAL A 130 -9.45 8.38 6.55
C VAL A 130 -10.16 7.92 5.30
N ASN A 131 -9.62 6.91 4.57
CA ASN A 131 -10.29 6.34 3.39
C ASN A 131 -11.67 5.79 3.73
N LEU A 132 -11.78 5.00 4.81
CA LEU A 132 -13.07 4.46 5.27
C LEU A 132 -14.06 5.55 5.70
N LEU A 133 -13.59 6.58 6.40
CA LEU A 133 -14.43 7.71 6.79
C LEU A 133 -14.96 8.46 5.56
N ILE A 134 -14.12 8.76 4.59
CA ILE A 134 -14.54 9.41 3.34
C ILE A 134 -15.55 8.52 2.61
N ALA A 135 -15.26 7.23 2.44
CA ALA A 135 -16.16 6.29 1.79
C ALA A 135 -17.51 6.16 2.53
N ARG A 136 -17.52 6.25 3.88
CA ARG A 136 -18.74 6.14 4.69
C ARG A 136 -19.59 7.40 4.65
N PHE A 137 -18.98 8.58 4.74
CA PHE A 137 -19.69 9.84 4.97
C PHE A 137 -19.85 10.71 3.72
N THR A 138 -19.21 10.35 2.59
CA THR A 138 -19.33 11.12 1.35
C THR A 138 -20.02 10.32 0.24
N LYS A 139 -20.25 10.96 -0.90
CA LYS A 139 -20.76 10.31 -2.11
C LYS A 139 -19.71 9.40 -2.79
N TRP A 140 -18.45 9.54 -2.43
CA TRP A 140 -17.35 8.77 -3.01
C TRP A 140 -17.17 7.47 -2.23
N LYS A 141 -17.82 6.41 -2.70
CA LYS A 141 -17.88 5.09 -2.05
C LYS A 141 -16.72 4.17 -2.43
N PHE A 142 -15.52 4.72 -2.55
CA PHE A 142 -14.34 3.97 -2.94
C PHE A 142 -13.49 3.61 -1.72
N VAL A 143 -13.20 2.33 -1.59
CA VAL A 143 -12.29 1.80 -0.56
C VAL A 143 -11.08 1.18 -1.25
N PHE A 144 -9.90 1.67 -0.90
CA PHE A 144 -8.65 1.22 -1.49
C PHE A 144 -8.12 0.01 -0.72
N LEU A 145 -8.14 -1.17 -1.34
CA LEU A 145 -7.78 -2.43 -0.70
C LEU A 145 -6.36 -2.91 -1.02
N ASN A 146 -5.56 -2.11 -1.72
CA ASN A 146 -4.15 -2.40 -1.94
C ASN A 146 -3.36 -2.00 -0.69
N GLY A 147 -2.66 -2.95 -0.06
CA GLY A 147 -1.82 -2.66 1.11
C GLY A 147 -0.46 -2.05 0.78
N GLU A 148 0.05 -2.32 -0.41
CA GLU A 148 1.38 -1.89 -0.85
C GLU A 148 1.45 -0.38 -1.12
N ALA A 149 0.52 0.16 -1.92
CA ALA A 149 0.53 1.57 -2.25
C ALA A 149 0.39 2.49 -1.01
N PRO A 150 -0.51 2.24 -0.04
CA PRO A 150 -0.60 3.04 1.17
C PRO A 150 0.65 3.05 2.03
N ILE A 151 1.41 1.94 2.11
CA ILE A 151 2.64 1.93 2.92
C ILE A 151 3.75 2.78 2.27
N TYR A 152 3.83 2.79 0.95
CA TYR A 152 4.77 3.68 0.25
C TYR A 152 4.35 5.14 0.34
N MET A 153 3.04 5.45 0.33
CA MET A 153 2.53 6.79 0.63
C MET A 153 2.90 7.22 2.04
N ALA A 154 2.75 6.31 3.02
CA ALA A 154 3.10 6.58 4.40
C ALA A 154 4.59 6.87 4.55
N MET A 155 5.45 6.01 3.98
CA MET A 155 6.89 6.23 3.98
C MET A 155 7.26 7.56 3.32
N ALA A 156 6.75 7.85 2.12
CA ALA A 156 7.03 9.08 1.42
C ALA A 156 6.59 10.30 2.26
N SER A 157 5.40 10.27 2.86
CA SER A 157 4.90 11.35 3.70
C SER A 157 5.82 11.65 4.88
N ILE A 158 6.36 10.63 5.53
CA ILE A 158 7.26 10.81 6.68
C ILE A 158 8.65 11.25 6.21
N LEU A 159 9.22 10.59 5.20
CA LEU A 159 10.57 10.95 4.72
C LEU A 159 10.61 12.37 4.14
N PHE A 160 9.59 12.77 3.38
CA PHE A 160 9.52 14.14 2.85
C PHE A 160 9.07 15.14 3.92
N GLY A 161 8.05 14.83 4.69
CA GLY A 161 7.51 15.73 5.72
C GLY A 161 8.54 16.05 6.80
N VAL A 162 9.14 15.04 7.40
CA VAL A 162 10.13 15.23 8.48
C VAL A 162 11.50 15.56 7.90
N GLY A 163 11.94 14.79 6.88
CA GLY A 163 13.31 14.88 6.37
C GLY A 163 13.57 16.10 5.50
N LEU A 164 12.65 16.47 4.61
CA LEU A 164 12.85 17.59 3.67
C LEU A 164 12.11 18.86 4.08
N CYS A 165 10.87 18.75 4.55
CA CYS A 165 10.08 19.94 4.92
C CYS A 165 10.30 20.38 6.36
N GLY A 166 11.00 19.58 7.18
CA GLY A 166 11.27 19.91 8.57
C GLY A 166 10.04 19.93 9.47
N PHE A 167 8.98 19.21 9.11
CA PHE A 167 7.79 19.10 9.96
C PHE A 167 8.12 18.31 11.23
N GLY A 168 7.45 18.64 12.33
CA GLY A 168 7.46 17.76 13.50
C GLY A 168 6.78 16.42 13.16
N HIS A 169 7.11 15.36 13.90
CA HIS A 169 6.58 14.01 13.69
C HIS A 169 5.05 13.95 13.68
N VAL A 170 4.38 14.56 14.67
CA VAL A 170 2.91 14.55 14.77
C VAL A 170 2.23 15.25 13.58
N PRO A 171 2.61 16.49 13.18
CA PRO A 171 2.07 17.11 11.97
C PRO A 171 2.31 16.27 10.71
N ALA A 172 3.50 15.67 10.54
CA ALA A 172 3.80 14.83 9.38
C ALA A 172 2.89 13.60 9.31
N VAL A 173 2.66 12.95 10.46
CA VAL A 173 1.74 11.80 10.57
C VAL A 173 0.31 12.20 10.20
N LEU A 174 -0.20 13.29 10.75
CA LEU A 174 -1.57 13.73 10.49
C LEU A 174 -1.77 14.14 9.02
N ILE A 175 -0.87 14.92 8.47
CA ILE A 175 -0.92 15.36 7.08
C ILE A 175 -0.80 14.15 6.15
N GLY A 176 0.15 13.25 6.42
CA GLY A 176 0.34 12.04 5.62
C GLY A 176 -0.88 11.12 5.61
N ALA A 177 -1.49 10.91 6.78
CA ALA A 177 -2.71 10.11 6.91
C ALA A 177 -3.89 10.72 6.11
N VAL A 178 -4.09 12.04 6.22
CA VAL A 178 -5.18 12.73 5.51
C VAL A 178 -4.94 12.73 4.00
N LEU A 179 -3.76 13.12 3.55
CA LEU A 179 -3.44 13.17 2.11
C LEU A 179 -3.47 11.78 1.48
N GLY A 180 -2.85 10.79 2.13
CA GLY A 180 -2.87 9.41 1.65
C GLY A 180 -4.28 8.82 1.60
N GLY A 181 -5.11 9.08 2.63
CA GLY A 181 -6.50 8.64 2.66
C GLY A 181 -7.36 9.29 1.57
N ILE A 182 -7.14 10.57 1.27
CA ILE A 182 -7.79 11.26 0.15
C ILE A 182 -7.35 10.64 -1.19
N CYS A 183 -6.05 10.40 -1.39
CA CYS A 183 -5.53 9.76 -2.60
C CYS A 183 -6.13 8.36 -2.80
N CYS A 184 -6.30 7.58 -1.74
CA CYS A 184 -6.93 6.26 -1.78
C CYS A 184 -8.40 6.29 -2.24
N VAL A 185 -9.11 7.39 -2.05
CA VAL A 185 -10.46 7.58 -2.63
C VAL A 185 -10.38 8.14 -4.04
N LEU A 186 -9.47 9.08 -4.26
CA LEU A 186 -9.40 9.84 -5.51
C LEU A 186 -8.95 8.99 -6.69
N PHE A 187 -7.95 8.10 -6.49
CA PHE A 187 -7.42 7.28 -7.58
C PHE A 187 -8.49 6.36 -8.21
N PRO A 188 -9.23 5.54 -7.45
CA PRO A 188 -10.30 4.76 -8.04
C PRO A 188 -11.44 5.62 -8.56
N ALA A 189 -11.76 6.75 -7.92
CA ALA A 189 -12.81 7.65 -8.39
C ALA A 189 -12.49 8.25 -9.77
N LEU A 190 -11.24 8.63 -10.01
CA LEU A 190 -10.78 9.16 -11.31
C LEU A 190 -10.76 8.07 -12.39
N ALA A 191 -10.40 6.83 -12.04
CA ALA A 191 -10.36 5.72 -12.99
C ALA A 191 -11.75 5.17 -13.33
N GLN A 192 -12.74 5.32 -12.45
CA GLN A 192 -14.06 4.68 -12.57
C GLN A 192 -14.76 4.90 -13.91
N PRO A 193 -14.76 6.08 -14.55
CA PRO A 193 -15.39 6.25 -15.85
C PRO A 193 -14.80 5.36 -16.96
N ILE A 194 -13.52 5.02 -16.86
CA ILE A 194 -12.83 4.15 -17.80
C ILE A 194 -13.10 2.69 -17.43
N VAL A 195 -12.95 2.35 -16.15
CA VAL A 195 -13.22 1.00 -15.64
C VAL A 195 -14.63 0.56 -15.97
N ARG A 196 -15.64 1.42 -15.77
CA ARG A 196 -17.04 1.16 -16.15
C ARG A 196 -17.19 0.82 -17.63
N LYS A 197 -16.47 1.52 -18.52
CA LYS A 197 -16.53 1.25 -19.96
C LYS A 197 -15.95 -0.11 -20.33
N ILE A 198 -14.93 -0.56 -19.61
CA ILE A 198 -14.29 -1.85 -19.85
C ILE A 198 -15.10 -2.99 -19.24
N THR A 199 -15.57 -2.82 -18.01
CA THR A 199 -16.23 -3.88 -17.25
C THR A 199 -17.73 -3.94 -17.47
N GLY A 200 -18.34 -2.86 -17.96
CA GLY A 200 -19.79 -2.72 -18.07
C GLY A 200 -20.53 -2.56 -16.74
N SER A 201 -19.80 -2.42 -15.61
CA SER A 201 -20.35 -2.40 -14.25
C SER A 201 -19.68 -1.34 -13.39
N ASP A 202 -20.38 -0.90 -12.34
CA ASP A 202 -19.87 -0.06 -11.27
C ASP A 202 -19.40 -0.86 -10.04
N ASP A 203 -19.52 -2.19 -10.07
CA ASP A 203 -19.19 -3.06 -8.93
C ASP A 203 -17.68 -3.20 -8.71
N ILE A 204 -16.90 -2.86 -9.73
CA ILE A 204 -15.44 -2.95 -9.71
C ILE A 204 -14.86 -1.53 -9.87
N ALA A 205 -13.88 -1.21 -9.03
CA ALA A 205 -13.08 0.00 -9.13
C ALA A 205 -11.58 -0.35 -9.17
N LEU A 206 -10.80 0.41 -9.89
CA LEU A 206 -9.35 0.26 -9.99
C LEU A 206 -8.67 1.54 -9.51
N GLY A 207 -7.80 1.42 -8.52
CA GLY A 207 -6.96 2.51 -8.03
C GLY A 207 -5.53 2.04 -7.83
N HIS A 208 -4.57 2.82 -8.29
CA HIS A 208 -3.14 2.57 -8.14
C HIS A 208 -2.36 3.88 -8.23
N PHE A 209 -1.08 3.91 -7.84
CA PHE A 209 -0.20 5.05 -8.09
C PHE A 209 -0.13 5.44 -9.56
N CYS A 210 -0.23 4.45 -10.44
CA CYS A 210 -0.22 4.64 -11.89
C CYS A 210 -1.57 5.12 -12.47
N THR A 211 -2.57 5.43 -11.62
CA THR A 211 -3.90 5.84 -12.11
C THR A 211 -3.83 7.01 -13.08
N LEU A 212 -3.00 8.02 -12.81
CA LEU A 212 -2.82 9.14 -13.73
C LEU A 212 -2.22 8.70 -15.08
N GLY A 213 -1.29 7.75 -15.07
CA GLY A 213 -0.73 7.13 -16.27
C GLY A 213 -1.79 6.36 -17.05
N TYR A 214 -2.65 5.60 -16.38
CA TYR A 214 -3.78 4.90 -17.03
C TYR A 214 -4.77 5.86 -17.66
N LEU A 215 -5.09 6.97 -16.99
CA LEU A 215 -5.95 8.01 -17.52
C LEU A 215 -5.35 8.66 -18.77
N LEU A 216 -4.05 8.99 -18.72
CA LEU A 216 -3.32 9.53 -19.86
C LEU A 216 -3.30 8.53 -21.02
N SER A 217 -2.97 7.28 -20.75
CA SER A 217 -2.95 6.19 -21.73
C SER A 217 -4.31 6.00 -22.39
N ALA A 218 -5.39 5.99 -21.60
CA ALA A 218 -6.76 5.92 -22.12
C ALA A 218 -7.14 7.16 -22.96
N GLY A 219 -6.65 8.36 -22.57
CA GLY A 219 -6.83 9.58 -23.35
C GLY A 219 -6.14 9.50 -24.71
N VAL A 220 -4.87 9.07 -24.73
CA VAL A 220 -4.10 8.86 -25.96
C VAL A 220 -4.76 7.79 -26.83
N SER A 221 -5.15 6.66 -26.25
CA SER A 221 -5.85 5.58 -26.95
C SER A 221 -7.15 6.05 -27.60
N LYS A 222 -7.90 6.93 -26.93
CA LYS A 222 -9.11 7.52 -27.50
C LYS A 222 -8.84 8.42 -28.71
N LEU A 223 -7.68 9.07 -28.75
CA LEU A 223 -7.29 9.99 -29.83
C LEU A 223 -6.68 9.26 -31.02
N THR A 224 -5.92 8.19 -30.77
CA THR A 224 -5.12 7.50 -31.79
C THR A 224 -5.53 6.05 -32.03
N GLY A 225 -6.31 5.49 -31.12
CA GLY A 225 -6.72 4.07 -31.16
C GLY A 225 -8.03 3.86 -31.94
N ASP A 226 -8.20 2.65 -32.39
CA ASP A 226 -9.45 2.13 -32.98
C ASP A 226 -10.17 1.26 -31.94
N VAL A 227 -11.17 1.83 -31.28
CA VAL A 227 -11.93 1.14 -30.22
C VAL A 227 -12.81 0.00 -30.75
N SER A 228 -12.89 -0.17 -32.08
CA SER A 228 -13.62 -1.29 -32.70
C SER A 228 -12.80 -2.57 -32.81
N LYS A 229 -11.48 -2.48 -32.56
CA LYS A 229 -10.53 -3.61 -32.64
C LYS A 229 -10.09 -4.07 -31.26
N SER A 230 -10.04 -5.39 -31.12
CA SER A 230 -9.39 -6.02 -29.96
C SER A 230 -7.87 -5.97 -30.10
N THR A 231 -7.14 -6.03 -28.97
CA THR A 231 -5.68 -6.22 -28.97
C THR A 231 -5.27 -7.55 -29.63
N GLU A 232 -6.16 -8.54 -29.64
CA GLU A 232 -5.96 -9.81 -30.37
C GLU A 232 -5.88 -9.62 -31.87
N ASP A 233 -6.55 -8.59 -32.41
CA ASP A 233 -6.53 -8.26 -33.83
C ASP A 233 -5.34 -7.38 -34.20
N ALA A 234 -4.56 -6.91 -33.24
CA ALA A 234 -3.42 -6.03 -33.44
C ALA A 234 -2.28 -6.80 -34.11
N LYS A 235 -1.91 -6.40 -35.33
CA LYS A 235 -0.74 -6.93 -36.05
C LYS A 235 0.39 -5.94 -35.92
N PHE A 236 1.45 -6.36 -35.25
CA PHE A 236 2.69 -5.58 -35.24
C PHE A 236 3.37 -5.62 -36.61
N PRO A 237 4.03 -4.53 -37.03
CA PRO A 237 4.92 -4.58 -38.19
C PRO A 237 5.93 -5.71 -38.08
N ALA A 238 6.27 -6.37 -39.17
CA ALA A 238 7.15 -7.55 -39.16
C ALA A 238 8.48 -7.34 -38.40
N LYS A 239 9.00 -6.12 -38.39
CA LYS A 239 10.22 -5.75 -37.63
C LYS A 239 10.02 -5.70 -36.10
N LEU A 240 8.79 -5.67 -35.63
CA LEU A 240 8.42 -5.59 -34.21
C LEU A 240 7.61 -6.82 -33.77
N SER A 241 7.52 -7.86 -34.61
CA SER A 241 6.75 -9.09 -34.31
C SER A 241 7.24 -9.79 -33.03
N PHE A 242 8.51 -9.65 -32.68
CA PHE A 242 9.08 -10.20 -31.46
C PHE A 242 8.42 -9.63 -30.19
N LEU A 243 7.85 -8.42 -30.25
CA LEU A 243 7.11 -7.83 -29.13
C LEU A 243 5.74 -8.48 -28.94
N GLN A 244 5.14 -8.98 -30.03
CA GLN A 244 3.84 -9.63 -29.98
C GLN A 244 3.91 -10.91 -29.16
N ASP A 245 4.93 -11.73 -29.36
CA ASP A 245 5.13 -13.00 -28.65
C ASP A 245 5.40 -12.78 -27.14
N THR A 246 5.88 -11.61 -26.77
CA THR A 246 6.20 -11.25 -25.38
C THR A 246 4.96 -10.75 -24.61
N TYR A 247 3.99 -10.14 -25.29
CA TYR A 247 2.83 -9.51 -24.66
C TYR A 247 1.50 -10.27 -24.84
N THR A 248 1.46 -11.25 -25.71
CA THR A 248 0.25 -12.05 -26.01
C THR A 248 0.23 -13.41 -25.33
N LEU A 249 1.13 -13.68 -24.41
CA LEU A 249 1.02 -14.86 -23.55
C LEU A 249 -0.16 -14.68 -22.59
N PRO A 250 -1.12 -15.63 -22.57
CA PRO A 250 -2.28 -15.59 -21.71
C PRO A 250 -1.96 -15.67 -20.24
#